data_41993b9ae1b62f2d0d54090fd4b4ed92
#
_entry.id   41993b9ae1b62f2d0d54090fd4b4ed92
#
_cell.length_a   1.000
_cell.length_b   1.000
_cell.length_c   1.000
_cell.angle_alpha   90.00
_cell.angle_beta   90.00
_cell.angle_gamma   90.00
#
_symmetry.space_group_name_H-M   'P 1'
#
loop_
_entity.id
_entity.type
_entity.pdbx_description
1 polymer ?
#
loop_
_entity_poly.entity_id
_entity_poly.type
_entity_poly.pdbx_seq_one_letter_code
_entity_poly.pdbx_strand_id
1 'polypeptide(L)'
;MATEMEELVSFLSSTSPQITKAAVDIVRGLTGSMEGLQSLANYSNALLPALSRLLTLPKEVSEAAAEALVNLSQNSSLAEAMVGIGLVKTTMDVLYKPECSIARLLVMLLVNLTQLEAGAASLLQTEDEKVHGLYVMKLVRSFCRTSHESNDDAFEHVGSILVNISKQRKGRELLLDPKRGLLKQIIRQFDSNSSLRKKGVSGTIRNCCFEAENQLQNLLLVSEFLWPALLLPVASNKIYREQDRLKMPLELGTALSIEREPVNDPEIRIQALEAIYLIILQEAGRRAFWSVNGPRIVQIGYEDEEDPKVMEAYEQLGSLLVHSSSAEEPLSDTTK
;
A
#
# COMPACT_ATOMS: atom_id res chain seq x y z
N MET A 1 -0.02 48.03 1.96
CA MET A 1 -1.37 47.44 2.07
C MET A 1 -1.20 45.93 1.89
N ALA A 2 -1.78 45.13 2.77
CA ALA A 2 -1.81 43.69 2.60
C ALA A 2 -2.55 43.34 1.30
N THR A 3 -2.12 42.30 0.60
CA THR A 3 -2.86 41.78 -0.56
C THR A 3 -4.12 41.06 -0.09
N GLU A 4 -5.12 40.93 -0.95
CA GLU A 4 -6.34 40.15 -0.62
C GLU A 4 -6.01 38.73 -0.12
N MET A 5 -4.96 38.12 -0.68
CA MET A 5 -4.49 36.80 -0.27
C MET A 5 -3.82 36.81 1.12
N GLU A 6 -3.05 37.84 1.45
CA GLU A 6 -2.48 37.99 2.80
C GLU A 6 -3.56 38.16 3.86
N GLU A 7 -4.60 38.93 3.54
CA GLU A 7 -5.76 39.11 4.41
C GLU A 7 -6.52 37.80 4.58
N LEU A 8 -6.78 37.07 3.48
CA LEU A 8 -7.45 35.73 3.53
C LEU A 8 -6.67 34.75 4.43
N VAL A 9 -5.35 34.65 4.24
CA VAL A 9 -4.51 33.76 5.06
C VAL A 9 -4.52 34.20 6.53
N SER A 10 -4.54 35.52 6.81
CA SER A 10 -4.63 36.01 8.18
C SER A 10 -5.96 35.65 8.86
N PHE A 11 -7.06 35.60 8.12
CA PHE A 11 -8.38 35.24 8.61
C PHE A 11 -8.50 33.78 9.05
N LEU A 12 -7.64 32.88 8.55
CA LEU A 12 -7.55 31.50 9.05
C LEU A 12 -7.11 31.41 10.53
N SER A 13 -6.53 32.50 11.04
CA SER A 13 -6.10 32.63 12.44
C SER A 13 -6.96 33.59 13.25
N SER A 14 -8.14 33.96 12.72
CA SER A 14 -9.06 34.85 13.42
C SER A 14 -9.60 34.22 14.72
N THR A 15 -9.88 35.05 15.69
CA THR A 15 -10.57 34.62 16.93
C THR A 15 -12.07 34.42 16.72
N SER A 16 -12.65 34.90 15.61
CA SER A 16 -14.05 34.70 15.24
C SER A 16 -14.23 33.39 14.49
N PRO A 17 -14.98 32.41 15.02
CA PRO A 17 -15.23 31.14 14.33
C PRO A 17 -15.90 31.29 12.96
N GLN A 18 -16.75 32.31 12.79
CA GLN A 18 -17.44 32.60 11.53
C GLN A 18 -16.46 33.08 10.46
N ILE A 19 -15.51 33.95 10.83
CA ILE A 19 -14.49 34.45 9.91
C ILE A 19 -13.54 33.30 9.51
N THR A 20 -13.09 32.50 10.49
CA THR A 20 -12.22 31.35 10.22
C THR A 20 -12.90 30.33 9.30
N LYS A 21 -14.19 30.04 9.53
CA LYS A 21 -14.96 29.15 8.65
C LYS A 21 -15.08 29.72 7.24
N ALA A 22 -15.46 30.98 7.07
CA ALA A 22 -15.57 31.60 5.77
C ALA A 22 -14.20 31.60 5.03
N ALA A 23 -13.12 31.91 5.74
CA ALA A 23 -11.78 31.91 5.17
C ALA A 23 -11.33 30.50 4.70
N VAL A 24 -11.53 29.46 5.50
CA VAL A 24 -11.15 28.10 5.11
C VAL A 24 -11.99 27.58 3.94
N ASP A 25 -13.29 27.94 3.88
CA ASP A 25 -14.15 27.58 2.75
C ASP A 25 -13.70 28.24 1.44
N ILE A 26 -13.24 29.51 1.50
CA ILE A 26 -12.65 30.19 0.35
C ILE A 26 -11.34 29.52 -0.07
N VAL A 27 -10.45 29.23 0.88
CA VAL A 27 -9.18 28.54 0.60
C VAL A 27 -9.45 27.17 -0.04
N ARG A 28 -10.38 26.38 0.50
CA ARG A 28 -10.81 25.09 -0.09
C ARG A 28 -11.27 25.29 -1.54
N GLY A 29 -12.12 26.28 -1.79
CA GLY A 29 -12.59 26.59 -3.16
C GLY A 29 -11.44 26.94 -4.10
N LEU A 30 -10.45 27.71 -3.67
CA LEU A 30 -9.28 28.06 -4.47
C LEU A 30 -8.42 26.84 -4.81
N THR A 31 -8.33 25.83 -3.93
CA THR A 31 -7.59 24.60 -4.21
C THR A 31 -8.20 23.73 -5.32
N GLY A 32 -9.41 24.03 -5.77
CA GLY A 32 -10.07 23.34 -6.88
C GLY A 32 -9.57 23.77 -8.29
N SER A 33 -8.70 24.80 -8.39
CA SER A 33 -8.17 25.27 -9.67
C SER A 33 -6.64 25.40 -9.65
N MET A 34 -6.00 25.26 -10.80
CA MET A 34 -4.56 25.40 -10.94
C MET A 34 -4.09 26.81 -10.59
N GLU A 35 -4.84 27.83 -10.98
CA GLU A 35 -4.54 29.24 -10.69
C GLU A 35 -4.63 29.52 -9.18
N GLY A 36 -5.66 29.00 -8.53
CA GLY A 36 -5.82 29.14 -7.09
C GLY A 36 -4.74 28.40 -6.31
N LEU A 37 -4.38 27.17 -6.72
CA LEU A 37 -3.25 26.43 -6.12
C LEU A 37 -1.94 27.21 -6.22
N GLN A 38 -1.65 27.78 -7.39
CA GLN A 38 -0.43 28.56 -7.62
C GLN A 38 -0.41 29.86 -6.80
N SER A 39 -1.56 30.53 -6.67
CA SER A 39 -1.71 31.71 -5.83
C SER A 39 -1.48 31.39 -4.36
N LEU A 40 -2.06 30.30 -3.85
CA LEU A 40 -1.91 29.83 -2.47
C LEU A 40 -0.47 29.38 -2.16
N ALA A 41 0.24 28.79 -3.13
CA ALA A 41 1.61 28.31 -2.96
C ALA A 41 2.57 29.43 -2.54
N ASN A 42 2.36 30.66 -3.03
CA ASN A 42 3.17 31.81 -2.66
C ASN A 42 3.07 32.18 -1.17
N TYR A 43 2.02 31.73 -0.49
CA TYR A 43 1.77 32.00 0.93
C TYR A 43 1.93 30.76 1.81
N SER A 44 2.54 29.70 1.30
CA SER A 44 2.66 28.39 1.95
C SER A 44 3.18 28.46 3.39
N ASN A 45 4.16 29.33 3.67
CA ASN A 45 4.76 29.51 4.99
C ASN A 45 3.77 29.93 6.10
N ALA A 46 2.73 30.70 5.75
CA ALA A 46 1.68 31.10 6.69
C ALA A 46 0.45 30.19 6.57
N LEU A 47 0.11 29.79 5.35
CA LEU A 47 -1.08 29.01 5.03
C LEU A 47 -1.02 27.59 5.65
N LEU A 48 0.08 26.85 5.42
CA LEU A 48 0.16 25.44 5.84
C LEU A 48 0.09 25.25 7.37
N PRO A 49 0.82 26.06 8.19
CA PRO A 49 0.67 25.99 9.64
C PRO A 49 -0.75 26.40 10.11
N ALA A 50 -1.39 27.37 9.44
CA ALA A 50 -2.76 27.75 9.77
C ALA A 50 -3.73 26.61 9.49
N LEU A 51 -3.71 25.99 8.30
CA LEU A 51 -4.56 24.85 7.96
C LEU A 51 -4.29 23.63 8.88
N SER A 52 -3.04 23.36 9.23
CA SER A 52 -2.67 22.29 10.16
C SER A 52 -3.36 22.46 11.52
N ARG A 53 -3.40 23.66 12.06
CA ARG A 53 -4.12 23.94 13.33
C ARG A 53 -5.62 23.73 13.21
N LEU A 54 -6.22 24.07 12.07
CA LEU A 54 -7.65 23.93 11.83
C LEU A 54 -8.12 22.47 11.83
N LEU A 55 -7.24 21.48 11.60
CA LEU A 55 -7.58 20.06 11.68
C LEU A 55 -8.09 19.62 13.07
N THR A 56 -7.83 20.39 14.11
CA THR A 56 -8.25 20.08 15.48
C THR A 56 -9.56 20.74 15.90
N LEU A 57 -10.12 21.58 15.02
CA LEU A 57 -11.36 22.31 15.27
C LEU A 57 -12.60 21.45 14.94
N PRO A 58 -13.84 21.94 15.23
CA PRO A 58 -15.08 21.24 14.89
C PRO A 58 -15.15 20.87 13.42
N LYS A 59 -15.98 19.84 13.11
CA LYS A 59 -16.07 19.18 11.80
C LYS A 59 -16.17 20.15 10.63
N GLU A 60 -17.01 21.16 10.74
CA GLU A 60 -17.30 22.12 9.67
C GLU A 60 -16.06 22.93 9.21
N VAL A 61 -15.06 23.08 10.08
CA VAL A 61 -13.80 23.77 9.78
C VAL A 61 -12.72 22.77 9.43
N SER A 62 -12.60 21.68 10.21
CA SER A 62 -11.55 20.68 10.01
C SER A 62 -11.71 19.91 8.70
N GLU A 63 -12.93 19.68 8.24
CA GLU A 63 -13.20 19.03 6.96
C GLU A 63 -12.71 19.88 5.79
N ALA A 64 -13.07 21.17 5.75
CA ALA A 64 -12.60 22.08 4.71
C ALA A 64 -11.08 22.27 4.73
N ALA A 65 -10.47 22.33 5.93
CA ALA A 65 -9.01 22.39 6.06
C ALA A 65 -8.32 21.12 5.57
N ALA A 66 -8.87 19.94 5.88
CA ALA A 66 -8.33 18.66 5.44
C ALA A 66 -8.45 18.50 3.91
N GLU A 67 -9.59 18.87 3.30
CA GLU A 67 -9.75 18.87 1.85
C GLU A 67 -8.74 19.79 1.16
N ALA A 68 -8.57 21.01 1.70
CA ALA A 68 -7.57 21.95 1.18
C ALA A 68 -6.15 21.38 1.25
N LEU A 69 -5.77 20.75 2.38
CA LEU A 69 -4.46 20.12 2.55
C LEU A 69 -4.26 18.93 1.60
N VAL A 70 -5.29 18.08 1.39
CA VAL A 70 -5.23 16.98 0.42
C VAL A 70 -4.98 17.53 -0.99
N ASN A 71 -5.70 18.57 -1.41
CA ASN A 71 -5.52 19.17 -2.72
C ASN A 71 -4.12 19.81 -2.87
N LEU A 72 -3.69 20.61 -1.89
CA LEU A 72 -2.36 21.24 -1.89
C LEU A 72 -1.22 20.21 -1.89
N SER A 73 -1.40 19.06 -1.23
CA SER A 73 -0.37 18.01 -1.16
C SER A 73 -0.14 17.26 -2.48
N GLN A 74 -0.94 17.49 -3.51
CA GLN A 74 -0.68 16.99 -4.86
C GLN A 74 0.49 17.73 -5.54
N ASN A 75 0.84 18.92 -5.06
CA ASN A 75 2.03 19.65 -5.48
C ASN A 75 3.23 19.19 -4.62
N SER A 76 4.30 18.72 -5.26
CA SER A 76 5.47 18.16 -4.57
C SER A 76 6.14 19.13 -3.61
N SER A 77 6.31 20.40 -4.03
CA SER A 77 6.96 21.43 -3.19
C SER A 77 6.13 21.75 -1.95
N LEU A 78 4.80 21.79 -2.09
CA LEU A 78 3.90 22.02 -0.95
C LEU A 78 3.86 20.78 -0.03
N ALA A 79 3.88 19.59 -0.60
CA ALA A 79 3.96 18.33 0.17
C ALA A 79 5.28 18.26 0.97
N GLU A 80 6.42 18.65 0.37
CA GLU A 80 7.71 18.78 1.08
C GLU A 80 7.63 19.78 2.24
N ALA A 81 7.05 20.96 2.01
CA ALA A 81 6.83 21.94 3.06
C ALA A 81 5.93 21.41 4.18
N MET A 82 4.86 20.67 3.84
CA MET A 82 3.98 20.02 4.80
C MET A 82 4.72 18.99 5.67
N VAL A 83 5.56 18.15 5.06
CA VAL A 83 6.41 17.20 5.79
C VAL A 83 7.38 17.97 6.70
N GLY A 84 8.00 19.04 6.20
CA GLY A 84 8.94 19.88 6.95
C GLY A 84 8.35 20.53 8.20
N ILE A 85 7.06 20.91 8.18
CA ILE A 85 6.36 21.45 9.37
C ILE A 85 5.81 20.35 10.31
N GLY A 86 6.10 19.08 10.04
CA GLY A 86 5.67 17.95 10.88
C GLY A 86 4.20 17.56 10.69
N LEU A 87 3.62 17.83 9.52
CA LEU A 87 2.20 17.54 9.28
C LEU A 87 1.86 16.04 9.34
N VAL A 88 2.80 15.13 9.01
CA VAL A 88 2.60 13.67 9.18
C VAL A 88 2.26 13.34 10.63
N LYS A 89 3.02 13.86 11.60
CA LYS A 89 2.75 13.67 13.03
C LYS A 89 1.41 14.26 13.43
N THR A 90 1.15 15.52 13.06
CA THR A 90 -0.12 16.19 13.37
C THR A 90 -1.30 15.41 12.82
N THR A 91 -1.21 14.92 11.58
CA THR A 91 -2.26 14.11 10.94
C THR A 91 -2.50 12.82 11.71
N MET A 92 -1.46 12.11 12.11
CA MET A 92 -1.57 10.89 12.93
C MET A 92 -2.17 11.16 14.31
N ASP A 93 -1.79 12.25 14.95
CA ASP A 93 -2.30 12.65 16.26
C ASP A 93 -3.81 13.00 16.19
N VAL A 94 -4.26 13.63 15.11
CA VAL A 94 -5.68 13.96 14.88
C VAL A 94 -6.47 12.70 14.49
N LEU A 95 -5.93 11.86 13.59
CA LEU A 95 -6.57 10.64 13.10
C LEU A 95 -6.99 9.69 14.24
N TYR A 96 -6.19 9.62 15.29
CA TYR A 96 -6.43 8.73 16.42
C TYR A 96 -7.03 9.42 17.66
N LYS A 97 -7.56 10.63 17.50
CA LYS A 97 -8.44 11.22 18.53
C LYS A 97 -9.78 10.49 18.56
N PRO A 98 -10.42 10.41 19.74
CA PRO A 98 -11.80 9.93 19.83
C PRO A 98 -12.70 10.71 18.83
N GLU A 99 -13.60 9.99 18.15
CA GLU A 99 -14.61 10.57 17.25
C GLU A 99 -14.06 11.42 16.08
N CYS A 100 -12.90 11.02 15.51
CA CYS A 100 -12.36 11.68 14.33
C CYS A 100 -13.32 11.57 13.14
N SER A 101 -14.00 12.66 12.81
CA SER A 101 -15.00 12.72 11.72
C SER A 101 -14.38 12.88 10.32
N ILE A 102 -13.08 13.20 10.22
CA ILE A 102 -12.34 13.47 8.98
C ILE A 102 -11.29 12.38 8.66
N ALA A 103 -11.45 11.19 9.23
CA ALA A 103 -10.46 10.12 9.14
C ALA A 103 -10.07 9.78 7.69
N ARG A 104 -11.04 9.70 6.77
CA ARG A 104 -10.80 9.42 5.34
C ARG A 104 -9.88 10.46 4.70
N LEU A 105 -10.13 11.75 4.93
CA LEU A 105 -9.31 12.85 4.39
C LEU A 105 -7.90 12.82 4.96
N LEU A 106 -7.75 12.52 6.26
CA LEU A 106 -6.44 12.41 6.89
C LEU A 106 -5.63 11.23 6.33
N VAL A 107 -6.29 10.10 6.07
CA VAL A 107 -5.64 8.96 5.40
C VAL A 107 -5.21 9.34 3.99
N MET A 108 -6.07 10.03 3.20
CA MET A 108 -5.70 10.51 1.86
C MET A 108 -4.53 11.49 1.91
N LEU A 109 -4.49 12.39 2.89
CA LEU A 109 -3.35 13.29 3.11
C LEU A 109 -2.06 12.50 3.38
N LEU A 110 -2.11 11.48 4.25
CA LEU A 110 -0.96 10.61 4.51
C LEU A 110 -0.51 9.85 3.26
N VAL A 111 -1.42 9.41 2.39
CA VAL A 111 -1.06 8.81 1.10
C VAL A 111 -0.18 9.75 0.28
N ASN A 112 -0.60 11.02 0.15
CA ASN A 112 0.16 12.00 -0.63
C ASN A 112 1.52 12.32 0.03
N LEU A 113 1.54 12.57 1.33
CA LEU A 113 2.77 12.91 2.05
C LEU A 113 3.80 11.75 2.06
N THR A 114 3.33 10.50 2.12
CA THR A 114 4.21 9.31 2.14
C THR A 114 4.74 8.93 0.75
N GLN A 115 4.30 9.58 -0.32
CA GLN A 115 4.97 9.48 -1.63
C GLN A 115 6.40 10.03 -1.57
N LEU A 116 6.63 11.01 -0.68
CA LEU A 116 7.94 11.57 -0.41
C LEU A 116 8.71 10.67 0.56
N GLU A 117 10.01 10.51 0.32
CA GLU A 117 10.88 9.71 1.17
C GLU A 117 10.90 10.22 2.62
N ALA A 118 10.99 11.53 2.81
CA ALA A 118 10.94 12.16 4.14
C ALA A 118 9.60 11.96 4.85
N GLY A 119 8.49 11.98 4.10
CA GLY A 119 7.16 11.71 4.63
C GLY A 119 6.99 10.27 5.10
N ALA A 120 7.47 9.32 4.29
CA ALA A 120 7.49 7.91 4.66
C ALA A 120 8.40 7.64 5.87
N ALA A 121 9.59 8.26 5.93
CA ALA A 121 10.49 8.17 7.09
C ALA A 121 9.86 8.74 8.37
N SER A 122 9.16 9.88 8.26
CA SER A 122 8.40 10.47 9.37
C SER A 122 7.30 9.54 9.88
N LEU A 123 6.56 8.86 8.97
CA LEU A 123 5.53 7.90 9.34
C LEU A 123 6.12 6.63 9.97
N LEU A 124 7.27 6.17 9.50
CA LEU A 124 8.02 5.04 10.07
C LEU A 124 8.64 5.38 11.42
N GLN A 125 8.77 6.65 11.77
CA GLN A 125 9.40 7.14 13.01
C GLN A 125 10.84 6.62 13.15
N THR A 126 11.62 6.69 12.07
CA THR A 126 12.96 6.07 11.99
C THR A 126 14.02 6.74 12.86
N GLU A 127 13.76 7.94 13.35
CA GLU A 127 14.67 8.72 14.20
C GLU A 127 14.58 8.38 15.68
N ASP A 128 13.50 7.74 16.13
CA ASP A 128 13.27 7.38 17.53
C ASP A 128 12.96 5.88 17.65
N GLU A 129 13.94 5.10 18.09
CA GLU A 129 13.82 3.64 18.26
C GLU A 129 12.67 3.22 19.19
N LYS A 130 12.31 4.05 20.18
CA LYS A 130 11.25 3.71 21.15
C LYS A 130 9.86 3.71 20.54
N VAL A 131 9.65 4.52 19.52
CA VAL A 131 8.36 4.65 18.83
C VAL A 131 8.40 4.15 17.39
N HIS A 132 9.54 3.60 16.96
CA HIS A 132 9.73 3.12 15.59
C HIS A 132 8.60 2.20 15.14
N GLY A 133 7.90 2.61 14.07
CA GLY A 133 6.80 1.87 13.45
C GLY A 133 5.47 1.92 14.20
N LEU A 134 5.35 2.67 15.32
CA LEU A 134 4.10 2.74 16.08
C LEU A 134 2.93 3.28 15.23
N TYR A 135 3.17 4.29 14.39
CA TYR A 135 2.15 4.83 13.50
C TYR A 135 1.71 3.81 12.46
N VAL A 136 2.65 3.09 11.86
CA VAL A 136 2.35 2.02 10.89
C VAL A 136 1.53 0.91 11.55
N MET A 137 1.90 0.49 12.78
CA MET A 137 1.13 -0.52 13.52
C MET A 137 -0.30 -0.09 13.79
N LYS A 138 -0.52 1.20 14.11
CA LYS A 138 -1.87 1.75 14.29
C LYS A 138 -2.67 1.72 13.00
N LEU A 139 -2.07 2.15 11.87
CA LEU A 139 -2.71 2.15 10.56
C LEU A 139 -3.06 0.72 10.10
N VAL A 140 -2.13 -0.23 10.21
CA VAL A 140 -2.39 -1.65 9.89
C VAL A 140 -3.53 -2.20 10.74
N ARG A 141 -3.57 -1.91 12.04
CA ARG A 141 -4.66 -2.33 12.91
C ARG A 141 -6.02 -1.78 12.47
N SER A 142 -6.08 -0.49 12.09
CA SER A 142 -7.31 0.13 11.57
C SER A 142 -7.71 -0.46 10.22
N PHE A 143 -6.76 -0.62 9.31
CA PHE A 143 -6.95 -1.27 8.01
C PHE A 143 -7.51 -2.69 8.11
N CYS A 144 -7.08 -3.46 9.11
CA CYS A 144 -7.52 -4.84 9.31
C CYS A 144 -8.82 -4.98 10.14
N ARG A 145 -9.29 -3.91 10.78
CA ARG A 145 -10.50 -3.94 11.64
C ARG A 145 -11.78 -3.51 10.93
N THR A 146 -11.68 -2.76 9.83
CA THR A 146 -12.84 -2.29 9.10
C THR A 146 -13.63 -3.48 8.57
N SER A 147 -14.90 -3.54 8.95
CA SER A 147 -15.81 -4.59 8.48
C SER A 147 -16.04 -4.44 6.98
N HIS A 148 -16.04 -5.55 6.26
CA HIS A 148 -16.30 -5.63 4.82
C HIS A 148 -17.70 -5.10 4.40
N GLU A 149 -18.53 -4.69 5.34
CA GLU A 149 -19.94 -4.37 5.13
C GLU A 149 -20.27 -2.88 5.03
N SER A 150 -19.33 -1.97 5.37
CA SER A 150 -19.60 -0.53 5.25
C SER A 150 -19.07 0.02 3.92
N ASN A 151 -19.98 0.64 3.15
CA ASN A 151 -19.64 1.40 1.94
C ASN A 151 -18.75 2.65 2.21
N ASP A 152 -18.48 2.96 3.47
CA ASP A 152 -17.67 4.11 3.88
C ASP A 152 -16.48 3.66 4.76
N ASP A 153 -15.50 3.02 4.11
CA ASP A 153 -14.26 2.61 4.76
C ASP A 153 -13.25 3.77 4.78
N ALA A 154 -13.16 4.46 5.90
CA ALA A 154 -12.22 5.57 6.08
C ALA A 154 -10.74 5.16 5.93
N PHE A 155 -10.41 3.87 6.10
CA PHE A 155 -9.04 3.33 6.05
C PHE A 155 -8.73 2.56 4.76
N GLU A 156 -9.60 2.59 3.77
CA GLU A 156 -9.40 1.89 2.49
C GLU A 156 -8.07 2.25 1.82
N HIS A 157 -7.67 3.52 1.86
CA HIS A 157 -6.44 4.01 1.26
C HIS A 157 -5.15 3.68 2.03
N VAL A 158 -5.24 3.05 3.21
CA VAL A 158 -4.04 2.65 3.97
C VAL A 158 -3.16 1.69 3.16
N GLY A 159 -3.76 0.86 2.30
CA GLY A 159 -3.01 0.03 1.36
C GLY A 159 -1.98 0.83 0.53
N SER A 160 -2.35 2.01 0.05
CA SER A 160 -1.45 2.91 -0.69
C SER A 160 -0.31 3.46 0.20
N ILE A 161 -0.59 3.76 1.47
CA ILE A 161 0.45 4.15 2.44
C ILE A 161 1.45 3.01 2.63
N LEU A 162 0.96 1.77 2.76
CA LEU A 162 1.81 0.58 2.92
C LEU A 162 2.71 0.35 1.70
N VAL A 163 2.19 0.54 0.49
CA VAL A 163 2.99 0.52 -0.74
C VAL A 163 4.08 1.59 -0.69
N ASN A 164 3.73 2.82 -0.30
CA ASN A 164 4.70 3.92 -0.26
C ASN A 164 5.84 3.66 0.73
N ILE A 165 5.54 3.27 1.96
CA ILE A 165 6.57 3.00 2.97
C ILE A 165 7.43 1.76 2.63
N SER A 166 6.85 0.75 1.95
CA SER A 166 7.58 -0.45 1.55
C SER A 166 8.54 -0.23 0.38
N LYS A 167 8.49 0.92 -0.30
CA LYS A 167 9.56 1.35 -1.22
C LYS A 167 10.90 1.53 -0.50
N GLN A 168 10.87 1.92 0.77
CA GLN A 168 12.06 2.09 1.60
C GLN A 168 12.43 0.77 2.29
N ARG A 169 13.74 0.51 2.39
CA ARG A 169 14.26 -0.70 3.06
C ARG A 169 13.78 -0.80 4.52
N LYS A 170 13.85 0.30 5.28
CA LYS A 170 13.38 0.34 6.67
C LYS A 170 11.89 0.00 6.81
N GLY A 171 11.06 0.40 5.83
CA GLY A 171 9.65 0.02 5.78
C GLY A 171 9.47 -1.48 5.55
N ARG A 172 10.22 -2.07 4.61
CA ARG A 172 10.19 -3.53 4.37
C ARG A 172 10.66 -4.32 5.58
N GLU A 173 11.76 -3.91 6.20
CA GLU A 173 12.28 -4.52 7.43
C GLU A 173 11.23 -4.49 8.58
N LEU A 174 10.52 -3.37 8.75
CA LEU A 174 9.44 -3.25 9.72
C LEU A 174 8.27 -4.20 9.42
N LEU A 175 7.86 -4.29 8.15
CA LEU A 175 6.73 -5.14 7.74
C LEU A 175 7.07 -6.64 7.82
N LEU A 176 8.33 -6.99 7.56
CA LEU A 176 8.85 -8.36 7.61
C LEU A 176 9.24 -8.83 9.02
N ASP A 177 9.25 -7.95 10.02
CA ASP A 177 9.58 -8.33 11.40
C ASP A 177 8.56 -9.34 11.94
N PRO A 178 8.96 -10.60 12.17
CA PRO A 178 8.04 -11.66 12.60
C PRO A 178 7.46 -11.41 13.99
N LYS A 179 8.17 -10.63 14.85
CA LYS A 179 7.69 -10.28 16.19
C LYS A 179 6.49 -9.34 16.14
N ARG A 180 6.38 -8.54 15.10
CA ARG A 180 5.27 -7.60 14.90
C ARG A 180 4.10 -8.24 14.16
N GLY A 181 4.35 -9.22 13.30
CA GLY A 181 3.34 -9.96 12.56
C GLY A 181 2.50 -9.08 11.60
N LEU A 182 3.07 -7.96 11.13
CA LEU A 182 2.33 -6.99 10.29
C LEU A 182 2.02 -7.56 8.92
N LEU A 183 3.01 -8.21 8.28
CA LEU A 183 2.83 -8.76 6.95
C LEU A 183 1.69 -9.79 6.92
N LYS A 184 1.60 -10.68 7.91
CA LYS A 184 0.51 -11.65 8.03
C LYS A 184 -0.87 -10.98 8.08
N GLN A 185 -1.00 -9.90 8.85
CA GLN A 185 -2.26 -9.16 8.97
C GLN A 185 -2.63 -8.49 7.64
N ILE A 186 -1.64 -7.90 6.93
CA ILE A 186 -1.83 -7.21 5.65
C ILE A 186 -2.25 -8.21 4.58
N ILE A 187 -1.57 -9.34 4.44
CA ILE A 187 -1.88 -10.36 3.41
C ILE A 187 -3.33 -10.85 3.51
N ARG A 188 -3.84 -11.04 4.72
CA ARG A 188 -5.24 -11.46 4.94
C ARG A 188 -6.28 -10.46 4.42
N GLN A 189 -5.89 -9.20 4.18
CA GLN A 189 -6.78 -8.20 3.55
C GLN A 189 -6.91 -8.40 2.03
N PHE A 190 -6.17 -9.33 1.45
CA PHE A 190 -6.30 -9.69 0.03
C PHE A 190 -7.68 -10.30 -0.29
N ASP A 191 -8.34 -10.92 0.69
CA ASP A 191 -9.69 -11.48 0.54
C ASP A 191 -10.80 -10.40 0.51
N SER A 192 -10.46 -9.13 0.70
CA SER A 192 -11.41 -8.01 0.65
C SER A 192 -12.07 -7.89 -0.74
N ASN A 193 -13.33 -7.45 -0.78
CA ASN A 193 -14.01 -7.11 -2.03
C ASN A 193 -13.51 -5.79 -2.65
N SER A 194 -12.79 -4.95 -1.89
CA SER A 194 -12.23 -3.70 -2.40
C SER A 194 -11.01 -3.95 -3.30
N SER A 195 -11.12 -3.56 -4.56
CA SER A 195 -10.01 -3.58 -5.52
C SER A 195 -8.83 -2.73 -5.03
N LEU A 196 -9.10 -1.57 -4.42
CA LEU A 196 -8.08 -0.69 -3.88
C LEU A 196 -7.29 -1.36 -2.74
N ARG A 197 -7.97 -2.09 -1.85
CA ARG A 197 -7.30 -2.89 -0.80
C ARG A 197 -6.43 -3.99 -1.39
N LYS A 198 -6.98 -4.77 -2.33
CA LYS A 198 -6.22 -5.84 -3.02
C LYS A 198 -4.97 -5.29 -3.68
N LYS A 199 -5.08 -4.18 -4.41
CA LYS A 199 -3.95 -3.52 -5.06
C LYS A 199 -2.88 -3.05 -4.07
N GLY A 200 -3.30 -2.43 -2.96
CA GLY A 200 -2.40 -2.02 -1.90
C GLY A 200 -1.67 -3.20 -1.24
N VAL A 201 -2.39 -4.29 -0.97
CA VAL A 201 -1.81 -5.52 -0.40
C VAL A 201 -0.81 -6.15 -1.37
N SER A 202 -1.20 -6.33 -2.63
CA SER A 202 -0.36 -6.92 -3.67
C SER A 202 0.95 -6.13 -3.86
N GLY A 203 0.87 -4.81 -4.00
CA GLY A 203 2.04 -3.95 -4.13
C GLY A 203 2.94 -3.98 -2.89
N THR A 204 2.35 -4.07 -1.70
CA THR A 204 3.12 -4.21 -0.45
C THR A 204 3.87 -5.54 -0.38
N ILE A 205 3.21 -6.65 -0.73
CA ILE A 205 3.84 -7.98 -0.79
C ILE A 205 4.99 -7.96 -1.79
N ARG A 206 4.74 -7.48 -3.00
CA ARG A 206 5.75 -7.38 -4.05
C ARG A 206 6.98 -6.59 -3.58
N ASN A 207 6.77 -5.44 -2.93
CA ASN A 207 7.87 -4.65 -2.39
C ASN A 207 8.63 -5.38 -1.28
N CYS A 208 7.95 -6.09 -0.38
CA CYS A 208 8.61 -6.91 0.65
C CYS A 208 9.45 -8.03 0.04
N CYS A 209 9.07 -8.59 -1.11
CA CYS A 209 9.83 -9.64 -1.79
C CYS A 209 11.19 -9.19 -2.33
N PHE A 210 11.48 -7.88 -2.43
CA PHE A 210 12.84 -7.39 -2.70
C PHE A 210 13.85 -7.75 -1.59
N GLU A 211 13.37 -8.07 -0.39
CA GLU A 211 14.23 -8.56 0.69
C GLU A 211 14.39 -10.10 0.69
N ALA A 212 13.88 -10.81 -0.34
CA ALA A 212 13.94 -12.27 -0.39
C ALA A 212 15.38 -12.82 -0.27
N GLU A 213 16.39 -12.13 -0.78
CA GLU A 213 17.78 -12.54 -0.64
C GLU A 213 18.21 -12.65 0.83
N ASN A 214 17.79 -11.71 1.68
CA ASN A 214 18.26 -11.61 3.06
C ASN A 214 17.20 -12.05 4.09
N GLN A 215 15.92 -12.02 3.73
CA GLN A 215 14.81 -12.24 4.65
C GLN A 215 13.77 -13.26 4.16
N LEU A 216 14.18 -14.18 3.27
CA LEU A 216 13.29 -15.22 2.74
C LEU A 216 12.57 -16.00 3.83
N GLN A 217 13.27 -16.33 4.93
CA GLN A 217 12.69 -17.06 6.03
C GLN A 217 11.49 -16.32 6.64
N ASN A 218 11.57 -15.00 6.78
CA ASN A 218 10.48 -14.18 7.31
C ASN A 218 9.27 -14.15 6.35
N LEU A 219 9.52 -14.13 5.03
CA LEU A 219 8.47 -14.29 4.01
C LEU A 219 7.80 -15.67 4.10
N LEU A 220 8.58 -16.73 4.22
CA LEU A 220 8.07 -18.10 4.28
C LEU A 220 7.38 -18.45 5.60
N LEU A 221 7.62 -17.70 6.69
CA LEU A 221 6.84 -17.84 7.94
C LEU A 221 5.34 -17.58 7.74
N VAL A 222 4.97 -16.83 6.71
CA VAL A 222 3.57 -16.52 6.38
C VAL A 222 3.11 -17.21 5.09
N SER A 223 3.81 -18.28 4.67
CA SER A 223 3.58 -19.00 3.41
C SER A 223 2.14 -19.50 3.23
N GLU A 224 1.47 -19.87 4.32
CA GLU A 224 0.06 -20.27 4.35
C GLU A 224 -0.86 -19.21 3.72
N PHE A 225 -0.58 -17.93 3.95
CA PHE A 225 -1.34 -16.79 3.39
C PHE A 225 -0.68 -16.21 2.14
N LEU A 226 0.65 -16.26 2.07
CA LEU A 226 1.44 -15.67 0.99
C LEU A 226 1.15 -16.34 -0.35
N TRP A 227 1.22 -17.68 -0.40
CA TRP A 227 1.01 -18.40 -1.65
C TRP A 227 -0.40 -18.23 -2.21
N PRO A 228 -1.49 -18.31 -1.43
CA PRO A 228 -2.81 -17.99 -1.95
C PRO A 228 -2.91 -16.54 -2.48
N ALA A 229 -2.36 -15.56 -1.77
CA ALA A 229 -2.39 -14.15 -2.20
C ALA A 229 -1.61 -13.91 -3.51
N LEU A 230 -0.55 -14.68 -3.77
CA LEU A 230 0.24 -14.58 -5.00
C LEU A 230 -0.29 -15.46 -6.14
N LEU A 231 -0.76 -16.67 -5.85
CA LEU A 231 -1.11 -17.64 -6.88
C LEU A 231 -2.57 -17.53 -7.35
N LEU A 232 -3.51 -17.14 -6.48
CA LEU A 232 -4.91 -17.01 -6.90
C LEU A 232 -5.16 -15.91 -7.93
N PRO A 233 -4.51 -14.74 -7.89
CA PRO A 233 -4.65 -13.73 -8.93
C PRO A 233 -4.19 -14.18 -10.33
N VAL A 234 -3.19 -15.06 -10.37
CA VAL A 234 -2.56 -15.55 -11.60
C VAL A 234 -3.03 -16.96 -11.98
N ALA A 235 -3.89 -17.57 -11.20
CA ALA A 235 -4.57 -18.79 -11.58
C ALA A 235 -5.76 -18.47 -12.51
N SER A 236 -5.92 -19.23 -13.57
CA SER A 236 -7.11 -19.17 -14.42
C SER A 236 -8.40 -19.31 -13.59
N ASN A 237 -9.53 -18.86 -14.13
CA ASN A 237 -10.86 -19.09 -13.54
C ASN A 237 -11.33 -20.56 -13.65
N LYS A 238 -10.60 -21.40 -14.38
CA LYS A 238 -10.91 -22.82 -14.58
C LYS A 238 -10.83 -23.61 -13.27
N ILE A 239 -11.67 -24.65 -13.19
CA ILE A 239 -11.60 -25.65 -12.12
C ILE A 239 -10.40 -26.56 -12.38
N TYR A 240 -9.50 -26.66 -11.40
CA TYR A 240 -8.31 -27.49 -11.51
C TYR A 240 -8.65 -28.99 -11.30
N ARG A 241 -7.94 -29.86 -12.00
CA ARG A 241 -8.10 -31.32 -11.85
C ARG A 241 -7.73 -31.75 -10.43
N GLU A 242 -8.40 -32.76 -9.92
CA GLU A 242 -8.15 -33.30 -8.57
C GLU A 242 -6.68 -33.67 -8.35
N GLN A 243 -6.03 -34.29 -9.34
CA GLN A 243 -4.62 -34.66 -9.30
C GLN A 243 -3.67 -33.47 -9.12
N ASP A 244 -4.00 -32.31 -9.69
CA ASP A 244 -3.24 -31.08 -9.52
C ASP A 244 -3.48 -30.48 -8.13
N ARG A 245 -4.73 -30.49 -7.65
CA ARG A 245 -5.12 -29.94 -6.34
C ARG A 245 -4.56 -30.71 -5.17
N LEU A 246 -4.45 -32.04 -5.28
CA LEU A 246 -3.85 -32.90 -4.24
C LEU A 246 -2.36 -32.60 -3.99
N LYS A 247 -1.69 -31.89 -4.89
CA LYS A 247 -0.30 -31.43 -4.75
C LYS A 247 -0.18 -30.02 -4.15
N MET A 248 -1.28 -29.40 -3.76
CA MET A 248 -1.36 -28.05 -3.23
C MET A 248 -1.74 -28.05 -1.75
N PRO A 249 -1.40 -26.98 -1.00
CA PRO A 249 -1.98 -26.76 0.32
C PRO A 249 -3.52 -26.77 0.27
N LEU A 250 -4.16 -27.20 1.35
CA LEU A 250 -5.61 -27.41 1.41
C LEU A 250 -6.40 -26.15 0.98
N GLU A 251 -6.03 -25.00 1.49
CA GLU A 251 -6.70 -23.73 1.20
C GLU A 251 -6.63 -23.39 -0.28
N LEU A 252 -5.44 -23.54 -0.88
CA LEU A 252 -5.22 -23.27 -2.30
C LEU A 252 -5.96 -24.28 -3.18
N GLY A 253 -5.85 -25.57 -2.86
CA GLY A 253 -6.56 -26.64 -3.56
C GLY A 253 -8.08 -26.50 -3.48
N THR A 254 -8.61 -26.09 -2.33
CA THR A 254 -10.03 -25.81 -2.14
C THR A 254 -10.48 -24.61 -2.96
N ALA A 255 -9.72 -23.50 -2.94
CA ALA A 255 -10.04 -22.32 -3.75
C ALA A 255 -10.05 -22.61 -5.26
N LEU A 256 -9.20 -23.55 -5.74
CA LEU A 256 -9.11 -23.96 -7.15
C LEU A 256 -10.04 -25.12 -7.51
N SER A 257 -10.88 -25.59 -6.59
CA SER A 257 -11.88 -26.63 -6.83
C SER A 257 -13.23 -26.13 -7.33
N ILE A 258 -13.43 -24.83 -7.30
CA ILE A 258 -14.65 -24.14 -7.71
C ILE A 258 -14.33 -23.08 -8.77
N GLU A 259 -15.33 -22.71 -9.55
CA GLU A 259 -15.23 -21.56 -10.46
C GLU A 259 -15.09 -20.27 -9.65
N ARG A 260 -14.21 -19.40 -10.09
CA ARG A 260 -13.89 -18.13 -9.38
C ARG A 260 -14.00 -16.96 -10.33
N GLU A 261 -14.35 -15.81 -9.78
CA GLU A 261 -14.19 -14.56 -10.53
C GLU A 261 -12.71 -14.25 -10.74
N PRO A 262 -12.28 -13.95 -11.97
CA PRO A 262 -10.91 -13.58 -12.24
C PRO A 262 -10.57 -12.24 -11.58
N VAL A 263 -9.31 -12.07 -11.21
CA VAL A 263 -8.79 -10.77 -10.79
C VAL A 263 -8.53 -9.93 -12.05
N ASN A 264 -9.47 -9.06 -12.40
CA ASN A 264 -9.45 -8.31 -13.66
C ASN A 264 -8.36 -7.23 -13.73
N ASP A 265 -7.82 -6.76 -12.59
CA ASP A 265 -6.78 -5.74 -12.56
C ASP A 265 -5.41 -6.35 -12.96
N PRO A 266 -4.87 -6.01 -14.15
CA PRO A 266 -3.60 -6.56 -14.63
C PRO A 266 -2.42 -6.17 -13.73
N GLU A 267 -2.49 -5.02 -13.04
CA GLU A 267 -1.42 -4.60 -12.13
C GLU A 267 -1.28 -5.56 -10.94
N ILE A 268 -2.39 -6.06 -10.39
CA ILE A 268 -2.35 -7.06 -9.31
C ILE A 268 -1.70 -8.36 -9.80
N ARG A 269 -2.02 -8.81 -11.03
CA ARG A 269 -1.43 -10.02 -11.61
C ARG A 269 0.08 -9.86 -11.86
N ILE A 270 0.49 -8.72 -12.44
CA ILE A 270 1.90 -8.39 -12.65
C ILE A 270 2.66 -8.37 -11.32
N GLN A 271 2.14 -7.67 -10.30
CA GLN A 271 2.77 -7.59 -8.99
C GLN A 271 2.91 -8.96 -8.33
N ALA A 272 1.93 -9.85 -8.51
CA ALA A 272 1.99 -11.22 -8.01
C ALA A 272 3.10 -12.05 -8.72
N LEU A 273 3.19 -11.96 -10.06
CA LEU A 273 4.23 -12.64 -10.84
C LEU A 273 5.63 -12.12 -10.50
N GLU A 274 5.81 -10.80 -10.38
CA GLU A 274 7.06 -10.18 -9.96
C GLU A 274 7.48 -10.62 -8.54
N ALA A 275 6.51 -10.71 -7.60
CA ALA A 275 6.78 -11.20 -6.25
C ALA A 275 7.23 -12.66 -6.26
N ILE A 276 6.55 -13.52 -7.04
CA ILE A 276 6.94 -14.94 -7.22
C ILE A 276 8.34 -15.01 -7.82
N TYR A 277 8.62 -14.22 -8.87
CA TYR A 277 9.93 -14.15 -9.51
C TYR A 277 11.04 -13.84 -8.49
N LEU A 278 10.87 -12.80 -7.65
CA LEU A 278 11.83 -12.42 -6.61
C LEU A 278 12.07 -13.54 -5.58
N ILE A 279 11.01 -14.25 -5.19
CA ILE A 279 11.11 -15.36 -4.25
C ILE A 279 11.89 -16.53 -4.86
N ILE A 280 11.59 -16.91 -6.11
CA ILE A 280 12.20 -18.07 -6.76
C ILE A 280 13.62 -17.82 -7.29
N LEU A 281 14.11 -16.57 -7.28
CA LEU A 281 15.55 -16.30 -7.43
C LEU A 281 16.37 -17.03 -6.35
N GLN A 282 15.78 -17.25 -5.18
CA GLN A 282 16.39 -18.00 -4.07
C GLN A 282 16.07 -19.50 -4.19
N GLU A 283 17.06 -20.37 -3.99
CA GLU A 283 16.85 -21.82 -4.07
C GLU A 283 15.78 -22.33 -3.12
N ALA A 284 15.79 -21.88 -1.85
CA ALA A 284 14.76 -22.26 -0.88
C ALA A 284 13.37 -21.71 -1.27
N GLY A 285 13.31 -20.56 -1.95
CA GLY A 285 12.08 -20.00 -2.52
C GLY A 285 11.54 -20.86 -3.66
N ARG A 286 12.42 -21.35 -4.54
CA ARG A 286 12.05 -22.32 -5.60
C ARG A 286 11.45 -23.58 -5.01
N ARG A 287 12.14 -24.18 -4.04
CA ARG A 287 11.62 -25.38 -3.36
C ARG A 287 10.25 -25.15 -2.74
N ALA A 288 10.05 -24.01 -2.07
CA ALA A 288 8.77 -23.64 -1.50
C ALA A 288 7.68 -23.43 -2.57
N PHE A 289 8.00 -22.82 -3.69
CA PHE A 289 7.09 -22.63 -4.83
C PHE A 289 6.69 -23.96 -5.48
N TRP A 290 7.64 -24.90 -5.66
CA TRP A 290 7.35 -26.23 -6.16
C TRP A 290 6.48 -27.04 -5.19
N SER A 291 6.69 -26.90 -3.89
CA SER A 291 5.93 -27.63 -2.86
C SER A 291 4.44 -27.29 -2.83
N VAL A 292 4.04 -26.14 -3.39
CA VAL A 292 2.64 -25.71 -3.51
C VAL A 292 2.05 -25.92 -4.92
N ASN A 293 2.76 -26.66 -5.78
CA ASN A 293 2.41 -26.85 -7.18
C ASN A 293 2.30 -25.54 -7.99
N GLY A 294 3.10 -24.55 -7.60
CA GLY A 294 3.12 -23.22 -8.21
C GLY A 294 3.37 -23.21 -9.72
N PRO A 295 4.36 -24.00 -10.26
CA PRO A 295 4.60 -24.03 -11.70
C PRO A 295 3.38 -24.47 -12.51
N ARG A 296 2.58 -25.40 -12.01
CA ARG A 296 1.34 -25.85 -12.69
C ARG A 296 0.29 -24.73 -12.72
N ILE A 297 0.19 -23.96 -11.65
CA ILE A 297 -0.74 -22.82 -11.57
C ILE A 297 -0.35 -21.74 -12.57
N VAL A 298 0.94 -21.38 -12.60
CA VAL A 298 1.48 -20.39 -13.53
C VAL A 298 1.30 -20.83 -14.99
N GLN A 299 1.52 -22.11 -15.30
CA GLN A 299 1.30 -22.66 -16.65
C GLN A 299 -0.16 -22.52 -17.08
N ILE A 300 -1.13 -22.94 -16.25
CA ILE A 300 -2.55 -22.85 -16.59
C ILE A 300 -3.00 -21.39 -16.70
N GLY A 301 -2.48 -20.51 -15.83
CA GLY A 301 -2.77 -19.08 -15.90
C GLY A 301 -2.29 -18.41 -17.17
N TYR A 302 -1.07 -18.76 -17.63
CA TYR A 302 -0.51 -18.26 -18.88
C TYR A 302 -1.33 -18.67 -20.12
N GLU A 303 -1.83 -19.91 -20.13
CA GLU A 303 -2.64 -20.42 -21.24
C GLU A 303 -3.94 -19.62 -21.49
N ASP A 304 -4.44 -18.92 -20.46
CA ASP A 304 -5.69 -18.17 -20.48
C ASP A 304 -5.48 -16.63 -20.41
N GLU A 305 -4.22 -16.17 -20.33
CA GLU A 305 -3.93 -14.73 -20.21
C GLU A 305 -3.99 -14.04 -21.57
N GLU A 306 -4.60 -12.84 -21.61
CA GLU A 306 -4.75 -12.03 -22.81
C GLU A 306 -4.04 -10.68 -22.73
N ASP A 307 -3.71 -10.19 -21.50
CA ASP A 307 -3.01 -8.91 -21.32
C ASP A 307 -1.54 -9.05 -21.66
N PRO A 308 -1.01 -8.30 -22.66
CA PRO A 308 0.36 -8.46 -23.12
C PRO A 308 1.42 -8.22 -22.04
N LYS A 309 1.16 -7.31 -21.08
CA LYS A 309 2.11 -7.02 -20.00
C LYS A 309 2.14 -8.13 -18.95
N VAL A 310 0.97 -8.72 -18.70
CA VAL A 310 0.89 -9.88 -17.78
C VAL A 310 1.55 -11.09 -18.44
N MET A 311 1.33 -11.32 -19.75
CA MET A 311 2.01 -12.38 -20.51
C MET A 311 3.54 -12.23 -20.43
N GLU A 312 4.07 -11.02 -20.62
CA GLU A 312 5.51 -10.75 -20.49
C GLU A 312 6.03 -11.14 -19.09
N ALA A 313 5.29 -10.83 -18.03
CA ALA A 313 5.67 -11.21 -16.66
C ALA A 313 5.66 -12.74 -16.45
N TYR A 314 4.71 -13.46 -17.04
CA TYR A 314 4.70 -14.93 -17.05
C TYR A 314 5.92 -15.51 -17.80
N GLU A 315 6.28 -14.95 -18.95
CA GLU A 315 7.40 -15.39 -19.77
C GLU A 315 8.73 -15.21 -19.03
N GLN A 316 8.91 -14.07 -18.35
CA GLN A 316 10.07 -13.81 -17.49
C GLN A 316 10.17 -14.86 -16.37
N LEU A 317 9.07 -15.16 -15.72
CA LEU A 317 9.00 -16.18 -14.67
C LEU A 317 9.30 -17.58 -15.23
N GLY A 318 8.69 -17.93 -16.37
CA GLY A 318 8.90 -19.20 -17.07
C GLY A 318 10.34 -19.44 -17.48
N SER A 319 11.00 -18.42 -18.02
CA SER A 319 12.43 -18.47 -18.40
C SER A 319 13.31 -18.82 -17.22
N LEU A 320 13.05 -18.25 -16.03
CA LEU A 320 13.80 -18.56 -14.81
C LEU A 320 13.60 -20.01 -14.37
N LEU A 321 12.37 -20.55 -14.49
CA LEU A 321 12.06 -21.92 -14.11
C LEU A 321 12.75 -22.96 -15.02
N VAL A 322 12.81 -22.71 -16.32
CA VAL A 322 13.47 -23.60 -17.29
C VAL A 322 14.98 -23.63 -17.08
N HIS A 323 15.62 -22.49 -16.91
CA HIS A 323 17.07 -22.42 -16.68
C HIS A 323 17.50 -23.08 -15.36
N SER A 324 16.64 -23.07 -14.36
CA SER A 324 16.92 -23.69 -13.07
C SER A 324 16.84 -25.22 -13.09
N SER A 325 15.98 -25.80 -13.94
CA SER A 325 15.83 -27.25 -14.07
C SER A 325 16.98 -27.91 -14.87
N SER A 326 17.63 -27.16 -15.77
CA SER A 326 18.79 -27.66 -16.53
C SER A 326 20.10 -27.71 -15.72
N ALA A 327 20.15 -27.06 -14.56
CA ALA A 327 21.32 -27.07 -13.67
C ALA A 327 21.32 -28.23 -12.65
N GLU A 328 20.24 -29.01 -12.54
CA GLU A 328 20.07 -30.11 -11.58
C GLU A 328 20.13 -31.52 -12.22
N GLU A 329 20.57 -31.67 -13.48
CA GLU A 329 20.89 -33.00 -13.98
C GLU A 329 22.15 -33.56 -13.28
N PRO A 330 22.05 -34.63 -12.45
CA PRO A 330 23.23 -35.24 -11.89
C PRO A 330 24.05 -35.85 -13.04
N LEU A 331 25.36 -35.50 -13.08
CA LEU A 331 26.34 -36.21 -13.88
C LEU A 331 26.14 -37.73 -13.64
N SER A 332 25.61 -38.41 -14.63
CA SER A 332 25.55 -39.87 -14.64
C SER A 332 26.99 -40.37 -14.58
N ASP A 333 27.36 -40.95 -13.47
CA ASP A 333 28.59 -41.72 -13.29
C ASP A 333 28.68 -42.80 -14.38
N THR A 334 29.36 -42.51 -15.44
CA THR A 334 29.92 -43.50 -16.38
C THR A 334 31.27 -43.93 -15.86
N THR A 335 31.25 -44.87 -14.92
CA THR A 335 32.41 -45.72 -14.64
C THR A 335 32.21 -47.07 -15.28
N LYS A 336 33.04 -47.31 -16.30
CA LYS A 336 33.32 -48.65 -16.80
C LYS A 336 34.11 -49.46 -15.80
#